data_ec2fc2fcdbd3a128a7c77f2c516c3f61
#
_entry.id   ec2fc2fcdbd3a128a7c77f2c516c3f61
#
_cell.length_a   1.000
_cell.length_b   1.000
_cell.length_c   1.000
_cell.angle_alpha   90.00
_cell.angle_beta   90.00
_cell.angle_gamma   90.00
#
_symmetry.space_group_name_H-M   'P 1'
#
loop_
_entity.id
_entity.type
_entity.pdbx_description
1 polymer ?
#
loop_
_entity_poly.entity_id
_entity_poly.type
_entity_poly.pdbx_seq_one_letter_code
_entity_poly.pdbx_strand_id
1 'polypeptide(L)'
;MTTTTSTTHSNRPKAPRWPARVLLVLDRPTLAELVKLTLNHGVYTTRTVAAPSEVATNVAVWQPHLIVLDMDLDGKEVIALLADGPTGRMRLPVIGLTRRGDLRTKLAAFEAGVDDILTIPFAPEELLARVIAVLRRSYRDTVAFSPVIKVGELQIDILKRTVQVGQSELHLTSLEQSLLYLLAANAGRVVTREEILDTLWGVDYVAESNVVDRQIRNLRARLQNDWREPRFIATVPGRGYRFLATTADSAAAARAS
;
A
#
# COMPACT_ATOMS: atom_id res chain seq x y z
N MET A 1 1.82 -59.19 6.82
CA MET A 1 2.65 -57.98 6.78
C MET A 1 1.83 -56.89 6.12
N THR A 2 1.13 -56.11 6.94
CA THR A 2 0.26 -55.00 6.51
C THR A 2 0.99 -53.68 6.73
N THR A 3 1.45 -53.06 5.66
CA THR A 3 2.12 -51.77 5.65
C THR A 3 1.06 -50.66 5.79
N THR A 4 0.98 -50.06 6.95
CA THR A 4 0.14 -48.89 7.22
C THR A 4 0.85 -47.65 6.68
N THR A 5 0.38 -47.12 5.57
CA THR A 5 0.86 -45.85 5.01
C THR A 5 0.27 -44.70 5.84
N SER A 6 1.08 -44.10 6.71
CA SER A 6 0.75 -42.89 7.45
C SER A 6 0.71 -41.70 6.48
N THR A 7 -0.49 -41.28 6.11
CA THR A 7 -0.71 -40.03 5.38
C THR A 7 -0.61 -38.86 6.37
N THR A 8 0.56 -38.28 6.49
CA THR A 8 0.75 -37.02 7.20
C THR A 8 0.01 -35.92 6.45
N HIS A 9 -1.20 -35.61 6.89
CA HIS A 9 -1.92 -34.42 6.46
C HIS A 9 -1.12 -33.19 6.89
N SER A 10 -0.40 -32.61 5.94
CA SER A 10 0.23 -31.30 6.09
C SER A 10 -0.86 -30.27 6.38
N ASN A 11 -0.98 -29.87 7.64
CA ASN A 11 -1.89 -28.80 8.08
C ASN A 11 -1.29 -27.43 7.69
N ARG A 12 -1.19 -27.19 6.39
CA ARG A 12 -0.66 -25.94 5.83
C ARG A 12 -1.83 -25.03 5.50
N PRO A 13 -1.73 -23.74 5.84
CA PRO A 13 -2.79 -22.79 5.57
C PRO A 13 -3.03 -22.67 4.07
N LYS A 14 -4.30 -22.64 3.71
CA LYS A 14 -4.73 -22.31 2.34
C LYS A 14 -4.34 -20.86 2.05
N ALA A 15 -3.93 -20.60 0.80
CA ALA A 15 -3.68 -19.26 0.33
C ALA A 15 -4.86 -18.32 0.66
N PRO A 16 -4.57 -17.05 0.97
CA PRO A 16 -5.61 -16.10 1.27
C PRO A 16 -6.57 -15.98 0.09
N ARG A 17 -7.87 -16.03 0.38
CA ARG A 17 -8.89 -15.64 -0.62
C ARG A 17 -8.75 -14.13 -0.82
N TRP A 18 -8.61 -13.73 -2.06
CA TRP A 18 -8.46 -12.34 -2.44
C TRP A 18 -9.72 -11.51 -2.15
N PRO A 19 -9.54 -10.23 -1.79
CA PRO A 19 -8.29 -9.52 -1.48
C PRO A 19 -7.65 -9.96 -0.15
N ALA A 20 -6.30 -9.98 -0.09
CA ALA A 20 -5.60 -10.26 1.14
C ALA A 20 -5.79 -9.10 2.15
N ARG A 21 -6.00 -9.45 3.42
CA ARG A 21 -6.26 -8.49 4.49
C ARG A 21 -4.96 -8.11 5.20
N VAL A 22 -4.67 -6.82 5.29
CA VAL A 22 -3.48 -6.29 5.96
C VAL A 22 -3.91 -5.39 7.11
N LEU A 23 -3.56 -5.79 8.34
CA LEU A 23 -3.80 -4.98 9.53
C LEU A 23 -2.66 -4.00 9.72
N LEU A 24 -2.98 -2.72 9.80
CA LEU A 24 -2.04 -1.64 10.03
C LEU A 24 -2.11 -1.24 11.50
N VAL A 25 -1.04 -1.44 12.24
CA VAL A 25 -0.91 -1.03 13.64
C VAL A 25 -0.04 0.21 13.67
N LEU A 26 -0.67 1.35 13.45
CA LEU A 26 -0.04 2.65 13.21
C LEU A 26 -0.83 3.74 13.93
N ASP A 27 -0.17 4.48 14.83
CA ASP A 27 -0.77 5.59 15.59
C ASP A 27 -0.75 6.93 14.83
N ARG A 28 0.16 7.05 13.84
CA ARG A 28 0.32 8.26 13.04
C ARG A 28 -0.59 8.23 11.82
N PRO A 29 -1.59 9.12 11.72
CA PRO A 29 -2.55 9.12 10.61
C PRO A 29 -1.88 9.25 9.25
N THR A 30 -0.88 10.12 9.10
CA THR A 30 -0.15 10.34 7.84
C THR A 30 0.56 9.09 7.35
N LEU A 31 1.23 8.36 8.26
CA LEU A 31 1.89 7.10 7.93
C LEU A 31 0.86 6.03 7.57
N ALA A 32 -0.24 5.95 8.31
CA ALA A 32 -1.33 5.02 8.03
C ALA A 32 -1.93 5.28 6.64
N GLU A 33 -2.17 6.53 6.27
CA GLU A 33 -2.67 6.87 4.94
C GLU A 33 -1.65 6.56 3.83
N LEU A 34 -0.37 6.84 4.03
CA LEU A 34 0.68 6.45 3.08
C LEU A 34 0.68 4.93 2.85
N VAL A 35 0.66 4.14 3.92
CA VAL A 35 0.64 2.67 3.82
C VAL A 35 -0.67 2.17 3.19
N LYS A 36 -1.81 2.73 3.57
CA LYS A 36 -3.11 2.43 2.93
C LYS A 36 -3.06 2.70 1.44
N LEU A 37 -2.59 3.87 1.03
CA LEU A 37 -2.48 4.26 -0.37
C LEU A 37 -1.55 3.32 -1.14
N THR A 38 -0.43 2.94 -0.52
CA THR A 38 0.51 1.99 -1.12
C THR A 38 -0.13 0.60 -1.35
N LEU A 39 -1.02 0.16 -0.47
CA LEU A 39 -1.61 -1.18 -0.51
C LEU A 39 -3.01 -1.21 -1.14
N ASN A 40 -3.74 -0.09 -1.15
CA ASN A 40 -5.18 -0.05 -1.43
C ASN A 40 -5.50 0.11 -2.94
N HIS A 41 -4.99 -0.78 -3.75
CA HIS A 41 -5.21 -0.80 -5.21
C HIS A 41 -5.98 -2.06 -5.67
N GLY A 42 -6.90 -2.54 -4.84
CA GLY A 42 -7.79 -3.66 -5.18
C GLY A 42 -7.21 -5.05 -4.91
N VAL A 43 -5.92 -5.16 -4.59
CA VAL A 43 -5.26 -6.43 -4.25
C VAL A 43 -5.28 -6.68 -2.75
N TYR A 44 -5.23 -5.63 -1.94
CA TYR A 44 -5.28 -5.71 -0.49
C TYR A 44 -6.49 -4.96 0.07
N THR A 45 -7.03 -5.46 1.18
CA THR A 45 -7.95 -4.71 2.04
C THR A 45 -7.21 -4.37 3.31
N THR A 46 -7.20 -3.09 3.67
CA THR A 46 -6.51 -2.61 4.86
C THR A 46 -7.48 -2.24 5.96
N ARG A 47 -7.08 -2.47 7.21
CA ARG A 47 -7.74 -1.95 8.41
C ARG A 47 -6.67 -1.35 9.31
N THR A 48 -6.92 -0.17 9.86
CA THR A 48 -5.99 0.50 10.77
C THR A 48 -6.50 0.43 12.19
N VAL A 49 -5.58 0.18 13.11
CA VAL A 49 -5.75 0.31 14.57
C VAL A 49 -4.62 1.19 15.09
N ALA A 50 -4.93 2.07 16.03
CA ALA A 50 -3.95 3.01 16.58
C ALA A 50 -3.35 2.51 17.91
N ALA A 51 -4.04 1.61 18.62
CA ALA A 51 -3.60 1.12 19.91
C ALA A 51 -3.26 -0.38 19.87
N PRO A 52 -2.16 -0.81 20.54
CA PRO A 52 -1.79 -2.22 20.67
C PRO A 52 -2.91 -3.09 21.25
N SER A 53 -3.71 -2.56 22.17
CA SER A 53 -4.84 -3.27 22.81
C SER A 53 -5.94 -3.71 21.83
N GLU A 54 -6.05 -3.07 20.68
CA GLU A 54 -7.05 -3.42 19.64
C GLU A 54 -6.60 -4.58 18.75
N VAL A 55 -5.31 -4.91 18.77
CA VAL A 55 -4.71 -5.88 17.84
C VAL A 55 -5.31 -7.27 18.02
N ALA A 56 -5.37 -7.78 19.24
CA ALA A 56 -5.86 -9.13 19.52
C ALA A 56 -7.30 -9.33 19.02
N THR A 57 -8.18 -8.37 19.31
CA THR A 57 -9.59 -8.39 18.85
C THR A 57 -9.67 -8.35 17.32
N ASN A 58 -8.90 -7.46 16.67
CA ASN A 58 -8.90 -7.36 15.23
C ASN A 58 -8.33 -8.61 14.54
N VAL A 59 -7.29 -9.22 15.10
CA VAL A 59 -6.74 -10.50 14.62
C VAL A 59 -7.78 -11.62 14.72
N ALA A 60 -8.50 -11.72 15.86
CA ALA A 60 -9.50 -12.75 16.05
C ALA A 60 -10.72 -12.60 15.13
N VAL A 61 -11.25 -11.38 14.99
CA VAL A 61 -12.50 -11.11 14.26
C VAL A 61 -12.25 -10.94 12.76
N TRP A 62 -11.24 -10.16 12.38
CA TRP A 62 -11.02 -9.79 10.98
C TRP A 62 -10.07 -10.74 10.26
N GLN A 63 -9.29 -11.54 11.00
CA GLN A 63 -8.36 -12.54 10.46
C GLN A 63 -7.46 -11.98 9.36
N PRO A 64 -6.58 -11.02 9.66
CA PRO A 64 -5.64 -10.49 8.69
C PRO A 64 -4.67 -11.58 8.20
N HIS A 65 -4.06 -11.36 7.04
CA HIS A 65 -3.02 -12.23 6.48
C HIS A 65 -1.62 -11.68 6.70
N LEU A 66 -1.51 -10.40 7.05
CA LEU A 66 -0.26 -9.70 7.33
C LEU A 66 -0.54 -8.57 8.31
N ILE A 67 0.44 -8.25 9.13
CA ILE A 67 0.46 -7.03 9.95
C ILE A 67 1.58 -6.12 9.45
N VAL A 68 1.28 -4.82 9.33
CA VAL A 68 2.28 -3.75 9.21
C VAL A 68 2.26 -2.97 10.53
N LEU A 69 3.38 -2.97 11.25
CA LEU A 69 3.49 -2.51 12.63
C LEU A 69 4.53 -1.39 12.75
N ASP A 70 4.15 -0.25 13.35
CA ASP A 70 5.13 0.76 13.79
C ASP A 70 5.92 0.20 14.99
N MET A 71 7.20 -0.09 14.79
CA MET A 71 8.08 -0.63 15.82
C MET A 71 8.46 0.41 16.89
N ASP A 72 8.27 1.68 16.58
CA ASP A 72 8.50 2.78 17.52
C ASP A 72 7.29 2.99 18.47
N LEU A 73 6.18 2.24 18.24
CA LEU A 73 4.96 2.21 19.04
C LEU A 73 4.82 0.83 19.71
N ASP A 74 5.43 0.64 20.86
CA ASP A 74 5.31 -0.60 21.67
C ASP A 74 5.33 -1.92 20.85
N GLY A 75 6.08 -1.90 19.73
CA GLY A 75 6.07 -2.97 18.74
C GLY A 75 6.43 -4.33 19.32
N LYS A 76 7.25 -4.39 20.37
CA LYS A 76 7.60 -5.64 21.06
C LYS A 76 6.42 -6.23 21.82
N GLU A 77 5.58 -5.39 22.42
CA GLU A 77 4.37 -5.83 23.12
C GLU A 77 3.36 -6.43 22.14
N VAL A 78 3.15 -5.77 20.99
CA VAL A 78 2.28 -6.29 19.92
C VAL A 78 2.78 -7.63 19.41
N ILE A 79 4.08 -7.79 19.21
CA ILE A 79 4.66 -9.06 18.74
C ILE A 79 4.47 -10.15 19.80
N ALA A 80 4.67 -9.84 21.08
CA ALA A 80 4.43 -10.79 22.17
C ALA A 80 2.96 -11.25 22.22
N LEU A 81 2.00 -10.32 22.09
CA LEU A 81 0.57 -10.63 21.97
C LEU A 81 0.24 -11.55 20.79
N LEU A 82 0.98 -11.42 19.70
CA LEU A 82 0.80 -12.27 18.51
C LEU A 82 1.41 -13.67 18.70
N ALA A 83 2.48 -13.78 19.49
CA ALA A 83 3.14 -15.04 19.78
C ALA A 83 2.32 -15.93 20.73
N ASP A 84 1.57 -15.32 21.67
CA ASP A 84 0.71 -16.00 22.65
C ASP A 84 -0.66 -16.43 22.06
N GLY A 85 -0.86 -16.27 20.78
CA GLY A 85 -2.09 -16.66 20.06
C GLY A 85 -2.38 -18.17 20.20
N PRO A 86 -3.64 -18.61 19.92
CA PRO A 86 -4.06 -20.00 20.15
C PRO A 86 -3.17 -20.98 19.40
N THR A 87 -2.59 -21.91 20.15
CA THR A 87 -1.75 -23.01 19.69
C THR A 87 -2.44 -23.76 18.54
N GLY A 88 -1.79 -23.76 17.37
CA GLY A 88 -2.29 -24.45 16.16
C GLY A 88 -2.62 -23.52 14.97
N ARG A 89 -2.65 -22.19 15.14
CA ARG A 89 -2.69 -21.26 14.02
C ARG A 89 -1.28 -20.95 13.55
N MET A 90 -1.13 -20.83 12.22
CA MET A 90 0.12 -20.33 11.65
C MET A 90 0.40 -18.94 12.18
N ARG A 91 1.65 -18.69 12.55
CA ARG A 91 2.13 -17.38 12.95
C ARG A 91 1.80 -16.35 11.87
N LEU A 92 1.10 -15.31 12.28
CA LEU A 92 0.76 -14.19 11.41
C LEU A 92 2.03 -13.41 11.05
N PRO A 93 2.36 -13.23 9.76
CA PRO A 93 3.56 -12.52 9.38
C PRO A 93 3.46 -11.03 9.71
N VAL A 94 4.61 -10.42 10.08
CA VAL A 94 4.71 -9.03 10.50
C VAL A 94 5.81 -8.32 9.73
N ILE A 95 5.49 -7.15 9.15
CA ILE A 95 6.47 -6.18 8.65
C ILE A 95 6.55 -5.03 9.65
N GLY A 96 7.73 -4.81 10.22
CA GLY A 96 8.00 -3.69 11.10
C GLY A 96 8.38 -2.44 10.32
N LEU A 97 7.80 -1.30 10.67
CA LEU A 97 8.24 0.03 10.23
C LEU A 97 9.02 0.69 11.35
N THR A 98 10.15 1.32 11.06
CA THR A 98 10.94 2.05 12.06
C THR A 98 11.61 3.28 11.45
N ARG A 99 11.76 4.34 12.25
CA ARG A 99 12.58 5.51 11.89
C ARG A 99 14.07 5.29 12.19
N ARG A 100 14.37 4.25 12.99
CA ARG A 100 15.73 3.92 13.42
C ARG A 100 16.36 2.95 12.44
N GLY A 101 17.20 3.46 11.54
CA GLY A 101 17.87 2.66 10.52
C GLY A 101 19.09 1.87 11.01
N ASP A 102 19.46 1.98 12.30
CA ASP A 102 20.63 1.32 12.84
C ASP A 102 20.50 -0.20 12.95
N LEU A 103 21.62 -0.89 12.85
CA LEU A 103 21.67 -2.35 12.82
C LEU A 103 21.10 -2.98 14.10
N ARG A 104 21.36 -2.38 15.27
CA ARG A 104 20.92 -2.90 16.57
C ARG A 104 19.40 -2.95 16.67
N THR A 105 18.73 -1.87 16.25
CA THR A 105 17.27 -1.80 16.22
C THR A 105 16.68 -2.86 15.28
N LYS A 106 17.29 -3.04 14.09
CA LYS A 106 16.84 -4.05 13.13
C LYS A 106 17.00 -5.47 13.66
N LEU A 107 18.16 -5.79 14.25
CA LEU A 107 18.40 -7.11 14.83
C LEU A 107 17.42 -7.41 15.96
N ALA A 108 17.19 -6.45 16.87
CA ALA A 108 16.24 -6.61 17.97
C ALA A 108 14.79 -6.81 17.48
N ALA A 109 14.40 -6.24 16.35
CA ALA A 109 13.10 -6.47 15.73
C ALA A 109 12.98 -7.90 15.18
N PHE A 110 14.00 -8.40 14.48
CA PHE A 110 14.02 -9.79 13.99
C PHE A 110 14.03 -10.81 15.16
N GLU A 111 14.81 -10.55 16.20
CA GLU A 111 14.81 -11.39 17.42
C GLU A 111 13.43 -11.41 18.08
N ALA A 112 12.72 -10.28 18.10
CA ALA A 112 11.35 -10.20 18.60
C ALA A 112 10.36 -10.96 17.72
N GLY A 113 10.74 -11.26 16.46
CA GLY A 113 9.94 -12.08 15.59
C GLY A 113 9.29 -11.35 14.42
N VAL A 114 9.78 -10.19 14.00
CA VAL A 114 9.37 -9.53 12.75
C VAL A 114 9.91 -10.32 11.54
N ASP A 115 9.11 -10.47 10.49
CA ASP A 115 9.48 -11.21 9.29
C ASP A 115 10.26 -10.37 8.27
N ASP A 116 10.04 -9.07 8.31
CA ASP A 116 10.81 -8.07 7.55
C ASP A 116 10.72 -6.71 8.22
N ILE A 117 11.68 -5.81 7.93
CA ILE A 117 11.72 -4.47 8.51
C ILE A 117 12.01 -3.42 7.45
N LEU A 118 11.28 -2.32 7.51
CA LEU A 118 11.40 -1.22 6.58
C LEU A 118 11.66 0.10 7.33
N THR A 119 12.66 0.83 6.89
CA THR A 119 13.03 2.12 7.51
C THR A 119 12.20 3.25 6.89
N ILE A 120 11.63 4.11 7.72
CA ILE A 120 10.92 5.32 7.32
C ILE A 120 11.95 6.48 7.20
N PRO A 121 11.94 7.26 6.10
CA PRO A 121 11.03 7.18 4.96
C PRO A 121 11.35 6.03 4.00
N PHE A 122 10.36 5.52 3.31
CA PHE A 122 10.48 4.44 2.34
C PHE A 122 9.78 4.79 1.01
N ALA A 123 10.20 4.14 -0.06
CA ALA A 123 9.48 4.21 -1.32
C ALA A 123 8.25 3.29 -1.29
N PRO A 124 7.07 3.72 -1.81
CA PRO A 124 5.87 2.87 -1.86
C PRO A 124 6.12 1.50 -2.49
N GLU A 125 6.93 1.46 -3.54
CA GLU A 125 7.29 0.23 -4.25
C GLU A 125 8.09 -0.74 -3.36
N GLU A 126 8.91 -0.21 -2.46
CA GLU A 126 9.68 -1.02 -1.53
C GLU A 126 8.76 -1.72 -0.53
N LEU A 127 7.83 -0.99 0.09
CA LEU A 127 6.83 -1.58 0.98
C LEU A 127 6.03 -2.67 0.26
N LEU A 128 5.53 -2.39 -0.94
CA LEU A 128 4.74 -3.34 -1.71
C LEU A 128 5.54 -4.61 -2.06
N ALA A 129 6.78 -4.46 -2.50
CA ALA A 129 7.65 -5.60 -2.82
C ALA A 129 7.89 -6.49 -1.59
N ARG A 130 8.08 -5.90 -0.41
CA ARG A 130 8.24 -6.60 0.87
C ARG A 130 6.97 -7.32 1.29
N VAL A 131 5.80 -6.67 1.20
CA VAL A 131 4.49 -7.28 1.47
C VAL A 131 4.30 -8.53 0.62
N ILE A 132 4.55 -8.43 -0.69
CA ILE A 132 4.44 -9.57 -1.62
C ILE A 132 5.43 -10.68 -1.23
N ALA A 133 6.69 -10.34 -0.95
CA ALA A 133 7.71 -11.31 -0.60
C ALA A 133 7.38 -12.05 0.70
N VAL A 134 6.89 -11.33 1.72
CA VAL A 134 6.48 -11.91 3.01
C VAL A 134 5.26 -12.81 2.84
N LEU A 135 4.20 -12.34 2.17
CA LEU A 135 3.01 -13.15 1.92
C LEU A 135 3.32 -14.42 1.12
N ARG A 136 4.14 -14.32 0.07
CA ARG A 136 4.57 -15.48 -0.72
C ARG A 136 5.33 -16.51 0.11
N ARG A 137 6.23 -16.09 1.00
CA ARG A 137 6.96 -16.98 1.91
C ARG A 137 6.04 -17.65 2.92
N SER A 138 5.10 -16.90 3.48
CA SER A 138 4.22 -17.37 4.54
C SER A 138 3.14 -18.31 4.04
N TYR A 139 2.56 -18.04 2.87
CA TYR A 139 1.39 -18.78 2.37
C TYR A 139 1.67 -19.75 1.22
N ARG A 140 2.89 -19.83 0.75
CA ARG A 140 3.40 -20.80 -0.28
C ARG A 140 2.56 -20.95 -1.54
N ASP A 141 1.62 -20.10 -1.83
CA ASP A 141 0.81 -20.24 -3.02
C ASP A 141 1.17 -19.20 -4.07
N THR A 142 1.35 -19.71 -5.25
CA THR A 142 1.66 -19.04 -6.50
C THR A 142 0.46 -18.26 -7.04
N VAL A 143 -0.13 -17.39 -6.27
CA VAL A 143 -0.94 -16.37 -6.90
C VAL A 143 0.02 -15.35 -7.45
N ALA A 144 0.11 -15.31 -8.79
CA ALA A 144 0.86 -14.31 -9.50
C ALA A 144 0.26 -12.93 -9.17
N PHE A 145 0.79 -12.32 -8.13
CA PHE A 145 0.50 -10.93 -7.83
C PHE A 145 1.10 -10.09 -8.93
N SER A 146 0.27 -9.68 -9.82
CA SER A 146 0.61 -8.54 -10.65
C SER A 146 0.01 -7.32 -9.96
N PRO A 147 0.80 -6.50 -9.27
CA PRO A 147 0.35 -5.24 -8.68
C PRO A 147 0.13 -4.23 -9.80
N VAL A 148 -0.79 -4.55 -10.68
CA VAL A 148 -1.11 -3.74 -11.85
C VAL A 148 -2.44 -3.05 -11.58
N ILE A 149 -2.40 -1.74 -11.48
CA ILE A 149 -3.61 -0.90 -11.49
C ILE A 149 -4.01 -0.70 -12.95
N LYS A 150 -5.27 -1.04 -13.27
CA LYS A 150 -5.86 -0.77 -14.59
C LYS A 150 -7.03 0.16 -14.43
N VAL A 151 -6.96 1.31 -15.11
CA VAL A 151 -8.04 2.28 -15.18
C VAL A 151 -8.22 2.72 -16.62
N GLY A 152 -9.24 2.18 -17.29
CA GLY A 152 -9.41 2.38 -18.72
C GLY A 152 -8.19 1.87 -19.48
N GLU A 153 -7.58 2.73 -20.28
CA GLU A 153 -6.37 2.43 -21.07
C GLU A 153 -5.07 2.53 -20.27
N LEU A 154 -5.12 3.12 -19.06
CA LEU A 154 -3.97 3.27 -18.19
C LEU A 154 -3.72 1.97 -17.44
N GLN A 155 -2.49 1.49 -17.53
CA GLN A 155 -1.98 0.36 -16.77
C GLN A 155 -0.72 0.79 -16.04
N ILE A 156 -0.70 0.63 -14.72
CA ILE A 156 0.43 0.96 -13.86
C ILE A 156 0.90 -0.34 -13.23
N ASP A 157 2.10 -0.79 -13.56
CA ASP A 157 2.77 -1.91 -12.88
C ASP A 157 3.76 -1.33 -11.86
N ILE A 158 3.39 -1.43 -10.59
CA ILE A 158 4.13 -0.79 -9.51
C ILE A 158 5.48 -1.47 -9.29
N LEU A 159 5.55 -2.80 -9.41
CA LEU A 159 6.80 -3.52 -9.21
C LEU A 159 7.78 -3.32 -10.35
N LYS A 160 7.29 -3.33 -11.58
CA LYS A 160 8.14 -3.08 -12.75
C LYS A 160 8.43 -1.60 -12.96
N ARG A 161 7.71 -0.72 -12.24
CA ARG A 161 7.79 0.73 -12.41
C ARG A 161 7.48 1.16 -13.84
N THR A 162 6.58 0.44 -14.51
CA THR A 162 6.13 0.76 -15.85
C THR A 162 4.73 1.34 -15.82
N VAL A 163 4.50 2.33 -16.67
CA VAL A 163 3.20 2.95 -16.88
C VAL A 163 2.90 2.88 -18.36
N GLN A 164 1.74 2.35 -18.72
CA GLN A 164 1.30 2.22 -20.12
C GLN A 164 -0.03 2.94 -20.31
N VAL A 165 -0.18 3.61 -21.44
CA VAL A 165 -1.45 4.17 -21.92
C VAL A 165 -1.74 3.57 -23.29
N GLY A 166 -2.72 2.69 -23.37
CA GLY A 166 -2.95 1.88 -24.57
C GLY A 166 -1.73 0.99 -24.86
N GLN A 167 -1.09 1.21 -26.01
CA GLN A 167 0.11 0.49 -26.44
C GLN A 167 1.42 1.24 -26.14
N SER A 168 1.34 2.44 -25.57
CA SER A 168 2.52 3.29 -25.35
C SER A 168 3.00 3.19 -23.91
N GLU A 169 4.26 2.85 -23.72
CA GLU A 169 4.92 2.91 -22.42
C GLU A 169 5.40 4.34 -22.13
N LEU A 170 5.14 4.81 -20.91
CA LEU A 170 5.51 6.14 -20.44
C LEU A 170 6.67 6.05 -19.45
N HIS A 171 7.69 6.86 -19.70
CA HIS A 171 8.80 7.03 -18.76
C HIS A 171 8.51 8.18 -17.81
N LEU A 172 8.19 7.85 -16.56
CA LEU A 172 7.92 8.77 -15.48
C LEU A 172 9.09 8.83 -14.50
N THR A 173 9.35 9.98 -13.94
CA THR A 173 10.23 10.09 -12.77
C THR A 173 9.58 9.40 -11.56
N SER A 174 10.38 9.06 -10.54
CA SER A 174 9.85 8.43 -9.31
C SER A 174 8.74 9.27 -8.66
N LEU A 175 8.87 10.60 -8.66
CA LEU A 175 7.87 11.50 -8.10
C LEU A 175 6.58 11.53 -8.94
N GLU A 176 6.70 11.61 -10.26
CA GLU A 176 5.55 11.56 -11.19
C GLU A 176 4.80 10.22 -11.05
N GLN A 177 5.53 9.12 -10.89
CA GLN A 177 4.96 7.80 -10.69
C GLN A 177 4.22 7.69 -9.35
N SER A 178 4.82 8.18 -8.25
CA SER A 178 4.18 8.21 -6.94
C SER A 178 2.91 9.09 -6.95
N LEU A 179 2.96 10.24 -7.63
CA LEU A 179 1.80 11.11 -7.79
C LEU A 179 0.69 10.45 -8.59
N LEU A 180 1.02 9.82 -9.73
CA LEU A 180 0.05 9.08 -10.54
C LEU A 180 -0.59 7.95 -9.73
N TYR A 181 0.23 7.22 -9.00
CA TYR A 181 -0.23 6.13 -8.16
C TYR A 181 -1.18 6.61 -7.06
N LEU A 182 -0.80 7.67 -6.34
CA LEU A 182 -1.64 8.29 -5.31
C LEU A 182 -3.02 8.68 -5.87
N LEU A 183 -3.04 9.33 -7.04
CA LEU A 183 -4.28 9.76 -7.67
C LEU A 183 -5.11 8.56 -8.17
N ALA A 184 -4.49 7.60 -8.84
CA ALA A 184 -5.16 6.41 -9.37
C ALA A 184 -5.72 5.50 -8.28
N ALA A 185 -5.01 5.34 -7.16
CA ALA A 185 -5.48 4.60 -5.99
C ALA A 185 -6.71 5.25 -5.32
N ASN A 186 -6.89 6.55 -5.53
CA ASN A 186 -8.03 7.34 -5.07
C ASN A 186 -8.99 7.73 -6.20
N ALA A 187 -9.07 6.93 -7.26
CA ALA A 187 -9.90 7.24 -8.41
C ALA A 187 -11.35 7.59 -8.01
N GLY A 188 -11.90 8.65 -8.61
CA GLY A 188 -13.22 9.19 -8.29
C GLY A 188 -13.26 10.14 -7.09
N ARG A 189 -12.34 10.05 -6.14
CA ARG A 189 -12.21 10.95 -4.99
C ARG A 189 -11.41 12.20 -5.37
N VAL A 190 -11.74 13.32 -4.73
CA VAL A 190 -10.88 14.51 -4.78
C VAL A 190 -9.75 14.33 -3.78
N VAL A 191 -8.51 14.40 -4.26
CA VAL A 191 -7.31 14.45 -3.42
C VAL A 191 -6.89 15.91 -3.33
N THR A 192 -6.80 16.43 -2.11
CA THR A 192 -6.44 17.84 -1.89
C THR A 192 -4.97 18.09 -2.16
N ARG A 193 -4.58 19.36 -2.36
CA ARG A 193 -3.17 19.74 -2.51
C ARG A 193 -2.36 19.42 -1.26
N GLU A 194 -2.96 19.62 -0.11
CA GLU A 194 -2.38 19.32 1.21
C GLU A 194 -2.15 17.82 1.37
N GLU A 195 -3.16 16.98 1.09
CA GLU A 195 -3.00 15.51 1.11
C GLU A 195 -1.89 15.04 0.18
N ILE A 196 -1.78 15.63 -1.03
CA ILE A 196 -0.71 15.30 -1.97
C ILE A 196 0.65 15.69 -1.40
N LEU A 197 0.74 16.91 -0.85
CA LEU A 197 1.97 17.44 -0.28
C LEU A 197 2.45 16.57 0.88
N ASP A 198 1.58 16.34 1.85
CA ASP A 198 1.90 15.56 3.05
C ASP A 198 2.29 14.12 2.71
N THR A 199 1.61 13.53 1.73
CA THR A 199 1.88 12.14 1.34
C THR A 199 3.21 11.98 0.61
N LEU A 200 3.57 12.92 -0.29
CA LEU A 200 4.75 12.77 -1.16
C LEU A 200 5.99 13.48 -0.64
N TRP A 201 5.86 14.48 0.23
CA TRP A 201 6.99 15.25 0.77
C TRP A 201 7.06 15.20 2.30
N GLY A 202 5.97 14.83 2.98
CA GLY A 202 5.86 14.77 4.44
C GLY A 202 5.35 16.07 5.04
N VAL A 203 4.78 15.96 6.26
CA VAL A 203 4.12 17.07 6.98
C VAL A 203 5.05 18.22 7.38
N ASP A 204 6.35 17.97 7.47
CA ASP A 204 7.35 18.98 7.85
C ASP A 204 7.94 19.72 6.63
N TYR A 205 7.47 19.38 5.42
CA TYR A 205 7.98 20.01 4.22
C TYR A 205 7.43 21.42 4.02
N VAL A 206 8.30 22.40 4.09
CA VAL A 206 7.96 23.79 3.77
C VAL A 206 7.95 23.97 2.25
N ALA A 207 6.76 23.84 1.67
CA ALA A 207 6.59 23.89 0.23
C ALA A 207 6.63 25.30 -0.35
N GLU A 208 7.22 25.45 -1.54
CA GLU A 208 6.84 26.53 -2.45
C GLU A 208 5.35 26.36 -2.78
N SER A 209 4.59 27.45 -2.81
CA SER A 209 3.12 27.46 -2.91
C SER A 209 2.52 26.72 -4.11
N ASN A 210 3.33 26.38 -5.13
CA ASN A 210 2.88 25.79 -6.40
C ASN A 210 3.53 24.44 -6.74
N VAL A 211 4.25 23.80 -5.80
CA VAL A 211 4.99 22.56 -6.08
C VAL A 211 4.07 21.45 -6.58
N VAL A 212 2.92 21.25 -5.95
CA VAL A 212 1.93 20.25 -6.36
C VAL A 212 1.39 20.55 -7.76
N ASP A 213 0.98 21.79 -8.03
CA ASP A 213 0.42 22.18 -9.32
C ASP A 213 1.44 22.01 -10.46
N ARG A 214 2.71 22.27 -10.19
CA ARG A 214 3.81 22.03 -11.13
C ARG A 214 3.95 20.54 -11.44
N GLN A 215 3.92 19.68 -10.44
CA GLN A 215 4.01 18.23 -10.63
C GLN A 215 2.80 17.66 -11.38
N ILE A 216 1.60 18.14 -11.06
CA ILE A 216 0.38 17.78 -11.81
C ILE A 216 0.50 18.20 -13.28
N ARG A 217 1.02 19.39 -13.57
CA ARG A 217 1.23 19.86 -14.95
C ARG A 217 2.21 18.94 -15.69
N ASN A 218 3.34 18.59 -15.06
CA ASN A 218 4.32 17.70 -15.64
C ASN A 218 3.72 16.32 -15.92
N LEU A 219 3.01 15.75 -14.96
CA LEU A 219 2.36 14.44 -15.09
C LEU A 219 1.29 14.46 -16.20
N ARG A 220 0.48 15.51 -16.29
CA ARG A 220 -0.49 15.67 -17.39
C ARG A 220 0.19 15.71 -18.75
N ALA A 221 1.30 16.42 -18.88
CA ALA A 221 2.06 16.46 -20.13
C ALA A 221 2.55 15.06 -20.54
N ARG A 222 3.01 14.24 -19.58
CA ARG A 222 3.41 12.85 -19.84
C ARG A 222 2.24 11.96 -20.25
N LEU A 223 1.09 12.13 -19.60
CA LEU A 223 -0.14 11.37 -19.86
C LEU A 223 -0.90 11.87 -21.10
N GLN A 224 -0.42 12.93 -21.77
CA GLN A 224 -1.14 13.62 -22.87
C GLN A 224 -2.58 14.00 -22.45
N ASN A 225 -2.72 14.47 -21.21
CA ASN A 225 -4.00 14.83 -20.61
C ASN A 225 -4.22 16.34 -20.72
N ASP A 226 -5.11 16.77 -21.58
CA ASP A 226 -5.53 18.17 -21.61
C ASP A 226 -6.31 18.53 -20.32
N TRP A 227 -6.01 19.68 -19.75
CA TRP A 227 -6.70 20.14 -18.55
C TRP A 227 -8.13 20.63 -18.83
N ARG A 228 -8.44 21.01 -20.07
CA ARG A 228 -9.77 21.45 -20.52
C ARG A 228 -10.67 20.26 -20.81
N GLU A 229 -10.09 19.19 -21.36
CA GLU A 229 -10.77 17.93 -21.63
C GLU A 229 -10.02 16.78 -20.92
N PRO A 230 -10.12 16.72 -19.58
CA PRO A 230 -9.29 15.80 -18.82
C PRO A 230 -9.67 14.35 -19.08
N ARG A 231 -8.68 13.56 -19.49
CA ARG A 231 -8.82 12.12 -19.71
C ARG A 231 -8.56 11.31 -18.46
N PHE A 232 -7.58 11.72 -17.64
CA PHE A 232 -7.17 11.01 -16.44
C PHE A 232 -7.25 11.86 -15.18
N ILE A 233 -6.80 13.12 -15.25
CA ILE A 233 -6.69 13.99 -14.08
C ILE A 233 -7.48 15.27 -14.31
N ALA A 234 -8.58 15.44 -13.60
CA ALA A 234 -9.36 16.67 -13.56
C ALA A 234 -8.91 17.58 -12.41
N THR A 235 -9.01 18.90 -12.64
CA THR A 235 -8.89 19.88 -11.55
C THR A 235 -10.26 20.08 -10.92
N VAL A 236 -10.32 20.10 -9.58
CA VAL A 236 -11.51 20.54 -8.84
C VAL A 236 -11.16 21.89 -8.23
N PRO A 237 -11.68 23.00 -8.77
CA PRO A 237 -11.31 24.35 -8.34
C PRO A 237 -11.42 24.54 -6.84
N GLY A 238 -10.44 25.20 -6.23
CA GLY A 238 -10.38 25.45 -4.78
C GLY A 238 -10.19 24.23 -3.88
N ARG A 239 -10.20 22.99 -4.44
CA ARG A 239 -10.14 21.76 -3.64
C ARG A 239 -8.91 20.90 -3.93
N GLY A 240 -8.62 20.60 -5.19
CA GLY A 240 -7.50 19.71 -5.52
C GLY A 240 -7.68 19.03 -6.87
N TYR A 241 -7.36 17.74 -6.93
CA TYR A 241 -7.36 16.94 -8.15
C TYR A 241 -8.15 15.66 -7.99
N ARG A 242 -8.75 15.19 -9.08
CA ARG A 242 -9.50 13.93 -9.13
C ARG A 242 -8.97 13.08 -10.27
N PHE A 243 -8.65 11.83 -9.99
CA PHE A 243 -8.41 10.84 -11.03
C PHE A 243 -9.75 10.29 -11.54
N LEU A 244 -9.92 10.27 -12.86
CA LEU A 244 -11.16 9.85 -13.51
C LEU A 244 -11.14 8.33 -13.69
N ALA A 245 -12.10 7.63 -13.08
CA ALA A 245 -12.14 6.17 -13.07
C ALA A 245 -12.74 5.56 -14.35
N THR A 246 -13.58 6.34 -15.07
CA THR A 246 -14.29 5.89 -16.26
C THR A 246 -14.47 7.01 -17.27
N THR A 247 -14.81 6.66 -18.53
CA THR A 247 -15.18 7.63 -19.56
C THR A 247 -16.41 8.46 -19.18
N ALA A 248 -17.32 7.92 -18.36
CA ALA A 248 -18.47 8.66 -17.85
C ALA A 248 -18.05 9.79 -16.89
N ASP A 249 -17.05 9.55 -16.05
CA ASP A 249 -16.49 10.56 -15.13
C ASP A 249 -15.78 11.67 -15.91
N SER A 250 -15.14 11.32 -17.03
CA SER A 250 -14.50 12.28 -17.95
C SER A 250 -15.52 13.25 -18.56
N ALA A 251 -16.65 12.73 -19.05
CA ALA A 251 -17.72 13.55 -19.62
C ALA A 251 -18.40 14.47 -18.59
N ALA A 252 -18.52 14.02 -17.34
CA ALA A 252 -19.05 14.84 -16.25
C ALA A 252 -18.07 15.94 -15.82
N ALA A 253 -16.76 15.65 -15.82
CA ALA A 253 -15.74 16.63 -15.47
C ALA A 253 -15.61 17.74 -16.52
N ALA A 254 -15.73 17.40 -17.81
CA ALA A 254 -15.69 18.38 -18.91
C ALA A 254 -16.86 19.37 -18.90
N ARG A 255 -18.02 18.99 -18.31
CA ARG A 255 -19.19 19.88 -18.16
C ARG A 255 -19.13 20.82 -16.94
N ALA A 256 -18.20 20.58 -16.04
CA ALA A 256 -18.05 21.32 -14.77
C ALA A 256 -16.83 22.29 -14.79
N SER A 257 -16.09 22.33 -15.89
CA SER A 257 -14.95 23.23 -16.14
C SER A 257 -15.38 24.41 -16.99
#